data_6cecb4b1e2f9a76586149b7bdc4913c5
#
_entry.id   6cecb4b1e2f9a76586149b7bdc4913c5
#
_cell.length_a   1.000
_cell.length_b   1.000
_cell.length_c   1.000
_cell.angle_alpha   90.00
_cell.angle_beta   90.00
_cell.angle_gamma   90.00
#
_symmetry.space_group_name_H-M   'P 1'
#
loop_
_entity.id
_entity.type
_entity.pdbx_description
1 polymer ?
#
loop_
_entity_poly.entity_id
_entity_poly.type
_entity_poly.pdbx_seq_one_letter_code
_entity_poly.pdbx_strand_id
1 'polypeptide(L)' 'MEANAEDRWLSRQELADRYGVPVKTPAEWASKGTGPRYAKFGRHVRYRLSDVIDWESKRFAEDKRSSA' A
#
# COMPACT_ATOMS: atom_id res chain seq x y z
N MET A 1 7.18 6.69 -22.67
CA MET A 1 7.12 6.45 -22.22
C MET A 1 6.76 5.97 -21.54
N GLU A 2 6.90 5.62 -21.27
CA GLU A 2 6.65 4.97 -20.65
C GLU A 2 6.14 5.04 -19.70
N ALA A 3 5.16 4.55 -19.85
CA ALA A 3 4.55 4.61 -18.67
C ALA A 3 5.41 4.13 -17.57
N ASN A 4 5.34 4.82 -16.58
CA ASN A 4 6.07 4.53 -15.43
C ASN A 4 5.40 3.40 -14.71
N ALA A 5 6.09 2.35 -14.44
CA ALA A 5 5.52 1.23 -13.72
C ALA A 5 5.04 1.63 -12.34
N GLU A 6 5.62 2.67 -11.79
CA GLU A 6 5.23 3.16 -10.47
C GLU A 6 3.92 3.90 -10.46
N ASP A 7 3.35 4.16 -11.63
CA ASP A 7 2.05 4.80 -11.72
C ASP A 7 0.92 3.79 -11.83
N ARG A 8 1.24 2.52 -11.72
CA ARG A 8 0.24 1.47 -11.75
C ARG A 8 -0.65 1.55 -10.51
N TRP A 9 -1.90 1.18 -10.67
CA TRP A 9 -2.85 1.16 -9.56
C TRP A 9 -3.10 -0.28 -9.11
N LEU A 10 -3.15 -0.47 -7.80
CA LEU A 10 -3.38 -1.79 -7.22
C LEU A 10 -4.72 -1.80 -6.51
N SER A 11 -5.43 -2.91 -6.61
CA SER A 11 -6.61 -3.11 -5.79
C SER A 11 -6.18 -3.46 -4.36
N ARG A 12 -7.14 -3.44 -3.45
CA ARG A 12 -6.85 -3.84 -2.07
C ARG A 12 -6.41 -5.29 -2.00
N GLN A 13 -7.02 -6.15 -2.84
CA GLN A 13 -6.64 -7.55 -2.89
C GLN A 13 -5.20 -7.70 -3.41
N GLU A 14 -4.85 -6.94 -4.44
CA GLU A 14 -3.48 -6.98 -4.96
C GLU A 14 -2.47 -6.51 -3.92
N LEU A 15 -2.84 -5.51 -3.15
CA LEU A 15 -1.98 -5.04 -2.07
C LEU A 15 -1.77 -6.14 -1.02
N ALA A 16 -2.85 -6.81 -0.64
CA ALA A 16 -2.77 -7.91 0.31
C ALA A 16 -1.90 -9.04 -0.22
N ASP A 17 -2.07 -9.37 -1.49
CA ASP A 17 -1.29 -10.43 -2.13
C ASP A 17 0.19 -10.10 -2.15
N ARG A 18 0.51 -8.85 -2.33
CA ARG A 18 1.90 -8.38 -2.35
C ARG A 18 2.63 -8.71 -1.04
N TYR A 19 1.90 -8.69 0.07
CA TYR A 19 2.49 -8.96 1.39
C TYR A 19 2.13 -10.35 1.93
N GLY A 20 1.30 -11.09 1.19
CA GLY A 20 0.89 -12.40 1.64
C GLY A 20 0.01 -12.37 2.89
N VAL A 21 -0.85 -11.36 2.99
CA VAL A 21 -1.73 -11.20 4.13
C VAL A 21 -3.18 -11.23 3.68
N PRO A 22 -4.13 -11.48 4.58
CA PRO A 22 -5.54 -11.44 4.20
C PRO A 22 -5.96 -10.03 3.79
N VAL A 23 -6.96 -9.94 2.92
CA VAL A 23 -7.41 -8.65 2.42
C VAL A 23 -7.96 -7.76 3.54
N LYS A 24 -8.40 -8.33 4.64
CA LYS A 24 -8.88 -7.53 5.76
C LYS A 24 -7.75 -6.73 6.42
N THR A 25 -6.52 -7.16 6.25
CA THR A 25 -5.39 -6.47 6.85
C THR A 25 -5.18 -5.07 6.26
N PRO A 26 -5.05 -4.90 4.93
CA PRO A 26 -4.99 -3.54 4.41
C PRO A 26 -6.28 -2.75 4.64
N ALA A 27 -7.42 -3.41 4.75
CA ALA A 27 -8.65 -2.71 5.09
C ALA A 27 -8.57 -2.12 6.49
N GLU A 28 -7.98 -2.85 7.42
CA GLU A 28 -7.76 -2.34 8.78
C GLU A 28 -6.77 -1.18 8.79
N TRP A 29 -5.72 -1.27 7.98
CA TRP A 29 -4.77 -0.17 7.88
C TRP A 29 -5.47 1.11 7.41
N ALA A 30 -6.35 0.97 6.42
CA ALA A 30 -7.08 2.13 5.90
C ALA A 30 -7.98 2.72 6.97
N SER A 31 -8.65 1.87 7.73
CA SER A 31 -9.52 2.30 8.79
C SER A 31 -8.76 3.04 9.89
N LYS A 32 -7.55 2.62 10.19
CA LYS A 32 -6.73 3.23 11.22
C LYS A 32 -5.83 4.35 10.70
N GLY A 33 -5.78 4.54 9.39
CA GLY A 33 -4.92 5.55 8.80
C GLY A 33 -3.44 5.22 8.86
N THR A 34 -3.10 3.93 8.91
CA THR A 34 -1.72 3.50 9.06
C THR A 34 -1.12 2.88 7.82
N GLY A 35 -1.91 2.65 6.78
CA GLY A 35 -1.41 2.02 5.56
C GLY A 35 -0.99 3.01 4.51
N PRO A 36 -0.73 2.54 3.30
CA PRO A 36 -0.37 3.43 2.21
C PRO A 36 -1.55 4.31 1.83
N ARG A 37 -1.23 5.41 1.21
CA ARG A 37 -2.23 6.33 0.69
C ARG A 37 -3.06 5.63 -0.39
N TYR A 38 -4.35 5.92 -0.45
CA TYR A 38 -5.22 5.33 -1.45
C TYR A 38 -6.25 6.35 -1.92
N ALA A 39 -6.90 6.01 -3.03
CA ALA A 39 -7.98 6.82 -3.57
C ALA A 39 -9.20 5.95 -3.76
N LYS A 40 -10.37 6.54 -3.71
CA LYS A 40 -11.61 5.84 -3.98
C LYS A 40 -12.17 6.31 -5.32
N PHE A 41 -12.50 5.35 -6.15
CA PHE A 41 -13.15 5.61 -7.44
C PHE A 41 -14.52 4.96 -7.35
N GLY A 42 -15.50 5.76 -6.95
CA GLY A 42 -16.80 5.20 -6.61
C GLY A 42 -16.66 4.35 -5.36
N ARG A 43 -16.95 3.08 -5.45
CA ARG A 43 -16.79 2.16 -4.33
C ARG A 43 -15.48 1.36 -4.41
N HIS A 44 -14.66 1.65 -5.41
CA HIS A 44 -13.42 0.89 -5.62
C HIS A 44 -12.24 1.63 -5.01
N VAL A 45 -11.52 0.94 -4.14
CA VAL A 45 -10.32 1.49 -3.52
C VAL A 45 -9.12 1.09 -4.35
N ARG A 46 -8.26 2.04 -4.64
CA ARG A 46 -7.05 1.77 -5.43
C ARG A 46 -5.86 2.46 -4.80
N TYR A 47 -4.73 1.80 -4.88
CA TYR A 47 -3.46 2.28 -4.33
C TYR A 47 -2.50 2.53 -5.48
N ARG A 48 -1.92 3.71 -5.54
CA ARG A 48 -0.89 3.98 -6.54
C ARG A 48 0.40 3.30 -6.11
N LEU A 49 1.02 2.60 -7.03
CA LEU A 49 2.22 1.82 -6.69
C LEU A 49 3.33 2.69 -6.10
N SER A 50 3.52 3.89 -6.63
CA SER A 50 4.55 4.78 -6.07
C SER A 50 4.28 5.14 -4.63
N ASP A 51 3.01 5.32 -4.26
CA ASP A 51 2.65 5.58 -2.86
C ASP A 51 2.88 4.36 -1.99
N VAL A 52 2.63 3.18 -2.53
CA VAL A 52 2.87 1.93 -1.81
C VAL A 52 4.36 1.75 -1.54
N ILE A 53 5.18 1.99 -2.54
CA ILE A 53 6.62 1.88 -2.39
C ILE A 53 7.15 2.88 -1.37
N ASP A 54 6.66 4.09 -1.40
CA ASP A 54 7.06 5.11 -0.43
C ASP A 54 6.69 4.70 0.99
N TRP A 55 5.48 4.19 1.17
CA TRP A 55 5.03 3.71 2.47
C TRP A 55 5.89 2.54 2.96
N GLU A 56 6.21 1.62 2.06
CA GLU A 56 7.07 0.49 2.40
C GLU A 56 8.44 0.94 2.87
N SER A 57 8.99 1.91 2.18
CA SER A 57 10.31 2.43 2.54
C SER A 57 10.32 3.01 3.95
N LYS A 58 9.27 3.72 4.28
CA LYS A 58 9.16 4.31 5.61
C LYS A 58 8.96 3.25 6.68
N ARG A 59 8.15 2.26 6.39
CA ARG A 59 7.92 1.16 7.31
C ARG A 59 9.19 0.37 7.54
N PHE A 60 9.91 0.10 6.47
CA PHE A 60 11.15 -0.65 6.55
C PHE A 60 12.18 0.08 7.41
N ALA A 61 12.27 1.38 7.26
CA ALA A 61 13.18 2.18 8.06
C ALA A 61 12.80 2.16 9.54
N GLU A 62 11.51 2.24 9.84
CA GLU A 62 11.03 2.18 11.20
C GLU A 62 11.30 0.84 11.85
N ASP A 63 11.05 -0.22 11.14
CA ASP A 63 11.28 -1.57 11.64
C ASP A 63 12.76 -1.81 11.89
N LYS A 64 13.58 -1.30 11.00
CA LYS A 64 15.01 -1.42 11.15
C LYS A 64 15.51 -0.72 12.40
N ARG A 65 14.97 0.44 12.67
CA ARG A 65 15.31 1.18 13.89
C ARG A 65 14.81 0.46 15.13
N SER A 66 13.62 -0.10 15.07
CA SER A 66 13.08 -0.79 16.21
C SER A 66 13.82 -2.05 16.54
N SER A 67 14.40 -2.70 15.57
CA SER A 67 15.13 -3.93 15.85
C SER A 67 16.54 -3.68 16.30
N ALA A 68 16.99 -2.49 16.22
CA ALA A 68 18.33 -2.17 16.73
C ALA A 68 18.33 -2.02 18.26
#